data_14ed4afbcf5a62384c29fffba785b428
#
_entry.id   14ed4afbcf5a62384c29fffba785b428
#
_cell.length_a   1.000
_cell.length_b   1.000
_cell.length_c   1.000
_cell.angle_alpha   90.00
_cell.angle_beta   90.00
_cell.angle_gamma   90.00
#
_symmetry.space_group_name_H-M   'P 1'
#
loop_
_entity.id
_entity.type
_entity.pdbx_description
1 polymer ?
#
loop_
_entity_poly.entity_id
_entity_poly.type
_entity_poly.pdbx_seq_one_letter_code
_entity_poly.pdbx_strand_id
1 'polypeptide(L)'
;MADPLRIAIIATTWFPNSHAGVLATKFLTGFATDEGLIAPRTQVVSIYLDQIHDRDVGLQLAHQYDIPVFSSIRAALTHGGTELDVDAVLIIGEHGDYPLTALGQEMLPRRWFFEQVCAVIAEAGHPIPVFTDKHLAYRWQDASWMCNEARRLRIPLWAGSSIPVTWRQPDYDHPLGEALDEALSISFHMLERYGFHGLEALQCQVERRSGGESGVRTVTCLSGDDVWRAADAGTWSTDLADAALAAMDPGPDRLERDQVVDPHVFLLDYNDGFRGVVLMLGDSGYVSKSAYASRRGSTLDAFEYHTDLGPNHAHFSYFGLAIEDFFLDGVPQSPVERTLL
;
A
#
# COMPACT_ATOMS: atom_id res chain seq x y z
N MET A 1 30.02 15.64 -4.50
CA MET A 1 28.85 14.74 -4.37
C MET A 1 27.80 15.30 -5.30
N ALA A 2 27.02 14.50 -5.99
CA ALA A 2 25.88 14.99 -6.76
C ALA A 2 24.87 15.63 -5.79
N ASP A 3 24.14 16.65 -6.25
CA ASP A 3 23.07 17.24 -5.46
C ASP A 3 21.97 16.20 -5.20
N PRO A 4 21.32 16.23 -4.04
CA PRO A 4 20.25 15.29 -3.73
C PRO A 4 19.07 15.48 -4.70
N LEU A 5 18.38 14.37 -5.03
CA LEU A 5 17.15 14.40 -5.83
C LEU A 5 16.09 15.25 -5.14
N ARG A 6 15.50 16.15 -5.89
CA ARG A 6 14.48 17.11 -5.43
C ARG A 6 13.10 16.50 -5.54
N ILE A 7 12.36 16.36 -4.45
CA ILE A 7 11.03 15.74 -4.46
C ILE A 7 9.93 16.73 -4.05
N ALA A 8 8.77 16.61 -4.71
CA ALA A 8 7.54 17.27 -4.29
C ALA A 8 6.68 16.30 -3.48
N ILE A 9 6.10 16.75 -2.37
CA ILE A 9 5.08 16.01 -1.62
C ILE A 9 3.71 16.61 -1.93
N ILE A 10 2.78 15.76 -2.35
CA ILE A 10 1.38 16.10 -2.61
C ILE A 10 0.53 15.28 -1.67
N ALA A 11 -0.12 15.92 -0.69
CA ALA A 11 -0.91 15.23 0.31
C ALA A 11 -2.31 15.82 0.44
N THR A 12 -3.26 14.97 0.84
CA THR A 12 -4.61 15.42 1.21
C THR A 12 -4.59 16.20 2.51
N THR A 13 -4.02 15.60 3.56
CA THR A 13 -3.86 16.20 4.90
C THR A 13 -2.58 15.69 5.55
N TRP A 14 -2.05 16.40 6.54
CA TRP A 14 -0.83 16.02 7.24
C TRP A 14 -0.96 16.24 8.75
N PHE A 15 -1.32 15.21 9.52
CA PHE A 15 -1.45 15.24 10.97
C PHE A 15 -0.80 14.01 11.61
N PRO A 16 -0.53 13.99 12.93
CA PRO A 16 0.08 12.85 13.62
C PRO A 16 -0.71 11.56 13.39
N ASN A 17 -0.02 10.48 13.05
CA ASN A 17 -0.57 9.15 12.71
C ASN A 17 -1.40 9.10 11.41
N SER A 18 -1.50 10.19 10.63
CA SER A 18 -1.94 10.10 9.24
C SER A 18 -0.83 9.49 8.38
N HIS A 19 -1.15 9.00 7.18
CA HIS A 19 -0.13 8.47 6.27
C HIS A 19 0.95 9.51 5.93
N ALA A 20 0.60 10.78 5.71
CA ALA A 20 1.60 11.84 5.58
C ALA A 20 2.41 12.02 6.88
N GLY A 21 1.77 11.91 8.05
CA GLY A 21 2.43 11.99 9.36
C GLY A 21 3.46 10.88 9.59
N VAL A 22 3.17 9.65 9.19
CA VAL A 22 4.06 8.50 9.44
C VAL A 22 5.01 8.17 8.28
N LEU A 23 4.72 8.60 7.06
CA LEU A 23 5.54 8.36 5.88
C LEU A 23 6.26 9.63 5.41
N ALA A 24 5.52 10.70 5.03
CA ALA A 24 6.13 11.89 4.47
C ALA A 24 7.08 12.59 5.45
N THR A 25 6.74 12.61 6.75
CA THR A 25 7.61 13.18 7.78
C THR A 25 9.01 12.57 7.76
N LYS A 26 9.16 11.29 7.42
CA LYS A 26 10.46 10.60 7.40
C LYS A 26 11.40 11.11 6.30
N PHE A 27 10.87 11.62 5.20
CA PHE A 27 11.66 12.30 4.15
C PHE A 27 12.23 13.64 4.61
N LEU A 28 11.79 14.15 5.77
CA LEU A 28 12.33 15.35 6.40
C LEU A 28 13.22 15.04 7.60
N THR A 29 12.80 14.06 8.43
CA THR A 29 13.41 13.79 9.73
C THR A 29 14.38 12.62 9.74
N GLY A 30 14.36 11.80 8.68
CA GLY A 30 15.09 10.54 8.59
C GLY A 30 14.22 9.31 8.87
N PHE A 31 14.72 8.18 8.45
CA PHE A 31 14.08 6.87 8.54
C PHE A 31 14.64 6.14 9.77
N ALA A 32 13.84 6.07 10.83
CA ALA A 32 14.22 5.31 12.03
C ALA A 32 14.06 3.80 11.73
N THR A 33 15.15 3.05 11.85
CA THR A 33 15.24 1.59 11.67
C THR A 33 15.88 0.94 12.89
N ASP A 34 15.96 -0.39 12.91
CA ASP A 34 16.63 -1.14 13.96
C ASP A 34 18.15 -0.86 14.00
N GLU A 35 18.72 -0.41 12.88
CA GLU A 35 20.14 -0.05 12.77
C GLU A 35 20.40 1.42 13.15
N GLY A 36 19.36 2.19 13.44
CA GLY A 36 19.44 3.60 13.81
C GLY A 36 18.70 4.51 12.85
N LEU A 37 19.00 5.81 12.90
CA LEU A 37 18.38 6.83 12.05
C LEU A 37 19.16 6.98 10.74
N ILE A 38 18.53 6.65 9.63
CA ILE A 38 19.08 6.81 8.28
C ILE A 38 18.64 8.16 7.73
N ALA A 39 19.59 9.01 7.34
CA ALA A 39 19.27 10.30 6.71
C ALA A 39 18.70 10.11 5.29
N PRO A 40 17.72 10.93 4.87
CA PRO A 40 17.23 10.91 3.48
C PRO A 40 18.35 11.24 2.48
N ARG A 41 18.34 10.55 1.36
CA ARG A 41 19.20 10.82 0.17
C ARG A 41 18.52 11.74 -0.82
N THR A 42 17.22 11.99 -0.61
CA THR A 42 16.39 12.93 -1.38
C THR A 42 16.16 14.19 -0.57
N GLN A 43 15.76 15.27 -1.23
CA GLN A 43 15.42 16.55 -0.60
C GLN A 43 13.99 16.94 -0.95
N VAL A 44 13.14 17.11 0.06
CA VAL A 44 11.81 17.70 -0.13
C VAL A 44 11.98 19.20 -0.40
N VAL A 45 11.55 19.67 -1.57
CA VAL A 45 11.69 21.06 -1.99
C VAL A 45 10.37 21.80 -2.09
N SER A 46 9.25 21.10 -2.12
CA SER A 46 7.93 21.68 -2.23
C SER A 46 6.84 20.79 -1.65
N ILE A 47 5.78 21.39 -1.14
CA ILE A 47 4.62 20.71 -0.57
C ILE A 47 3.34 21.30 -1.14
N TYR A 48 2.37 20.45 -1.45
CA TYR A 48 0.97 20.78 -1.66
C TYR A 48 0.11 20.03 -0.64
N LEU A 49 -0.76 20.78 0.06
CA LEU A 49 -1.78 20.22 0.96
C LEU A 49 -3.16 20.62 0.45
N ASP A 50 -4.04 19.63 0.22
CA ASP A 50 -5.39 19.86 -0.27
C ASP A 50 -6.30 20.41 0.84
N GLN A 51 -6.11 19.92 2.04
CA GLN A 51 -6.84 20.34 3.24
C GLN A 51 -5.88 20.52 4.41
N ILE A 52 -6.18 21.49 5.26
CA ILE A 52 -5.46 21.72 6.51
C ILE A 52 -6.30 21.16 7.66
N HIS A 53 -5.78 20.13 8.31
CA HIS A 53 -6.43 19.47 9.44
C HIS A 53 -6.26 20.31 10.72
N ASP A 54 -7.20 20.22 11.67
CA ASP A 54 -7.12 20.94 12.96
C ASP A 54 -5.86 20.62 13.77
N ARG A 55 -5.32 19.41 13.61
CA ARG A 55 -4.06 18.94 14.19
C ARG A 55 -2.93 18.92 13.17
N ASP A 56 -2.93 19.85 12.22
CA ASP A 56 -1.92 19.86 11.17
C ASP A 56 -0.50 19.98 11.75
N VAL A 57 0.41 19.19 11.21
CA VAL A 57 1.85 19.27 11.46
C VAL A 57 2.64 19.56 10.17
N GLY A 58 2.01 19.44 9.02
CA GLY A 58 2.65 19.64 7.72
C GLY A 58 3.13 21.07 7.53
N LEU A 59 2.31 22.07 7.88
CA LEU A 59 2.71 23.47 7.84
C LEU A 59 3.83 23.79 8.84
N GLN A 60 3.80 23.16 10.03
CA GLN A 60 4.87 23.34 11.03
C GLN A 60 6.19 22.77 10.53
N LEU A 61 6.18 21.57 9.97
CA LEU A 61 7.35 20.92 9.38
C LEU A 61 7.87 21.73 8.18
N ALA A 62 6.99 22.18 7.28
CA ALA A 62 7.35 23.02 6.15
C ALA A 62 8.12 24.28 6.62
N HIS A 63 7.60 24.95 7.64
CA HIS A 63 8.28 26.11 8.24
C HIS A 63 9.62 25.73 8.90
N GLN A 64 9.67 24.62 9.64
CA GLN A 64 10.88 24.17 10.33
C GLN A 64 12.02 23.84 9.37
N TYR A 65 11.71 23.28 8.20
CA TYR A 65 12.67 22.86 7.18
C TYR A 65 12.81 23.86 6.02
N ASP A 66 12.19 25.04 6.13
CA ASP A 66 12.21 26.10 5.11
C ASP A 66 11.73 25.63 3.74
N ILE A 67 10.62 24.86 3.73
CA ILE A 67 10.03 24.29 2.52
C ILE A 67 8.78 25.07 2.15
N PRO A 68 8.67 25.61 0.91
CA PRO A 68 7.48 26.32 0.48
C PRO A 68 6.26 25.37 0.33
N VAL A 69 5.11 25.85 0.81
CA VAL A 69 3.80 25.21 0.61
C VAL A 69 3.06 25.97 -0.47
N PHE A 70 2.70 25.29 -1.54
CA PHE A 70 2.04 25.88 -2.69
C PHE A 70 0.54 25.64 -2.70
N SER A 71 -0.22 26.58 -3.29
CA SER A 71 -1.68 26.50 -3.40
C SER A 71 -2.19 25.63 -4.56
N SER A 72 -1.28 25.06 -5.38
CA SER A 72 -1.62 24.16 -6.46
C SER A 72 -0.52 23.14 -6.69
N ILE A 73 -0.89 21.96 -7.19
CA ILE A 73 0.04 20.88 -7.55
C ILE A 73 1.02 21.38 -8.62
N ARG A 74 0.54 22.10 -9.63
CA ARG A 74 1.41 22.71 -10.64
C ARG A 74 2.49 23.58 -10.00
N ALA A 75 2.11 24.50 -9.12
CA ALA A 75 3.08 25.39 -8.48
C ALA A 75 4.07 24.61 -7.59
N ALA A 76 3.64 23.52 -6.94
CA ALA A 76 4.56 22.66 -6.20
C ALA A 76 5.58 21.97 -7.13
N LEU A 77 5.15 21.46 -8.28
CA LEU A 77 6.02 20.78 -9.23
C LEU A 77 6.96 21.72 -9.99
N THR A 78 6.56 22.98 -10.19
CA THR A 78 7.37 24.00 -10.87
C THR A 78 8.10 24.91 -9.90
N HIS A 79 8.03 24.64 -8.60
CA HIS A 79 8.56 25.51 -7.54
C HIS A 79 8.16 26.98 -7.70
N GLY A 80 6.90 27.21 -8.12
CA GLY A 80 6.34 28.53 -8.40
C GLY A 80 6.71 29.13 -9.75
N GLY A 81 7.51 28.45 -10.57
CA GLY A 81 7.90 28.85 -11.92
C GLY A 81 6.96 28.32 -13.01
N THR A 82 7.50 28.17 -14.22
CA THR A 82 6.76 27.67 -15.40
C THR A 82 7.18 26.27 -15.84
N GLU A 83 8.39 25.84 -15.50
CA GLU A 83 8.97 24.56 -15.90
C GLU A 83 8.99 23.57 -14.73
N LEU A 84 8.98 22.27 -15.03
CA LEU A 84 9.13 21.21 -14.03
C LEU A 84 10.48 21.36 -13.31
N ASP A 85 10.46 21.50 -11.99
CA ASP A 85 11.63 21.78 -11.15
C ASP A 85 11.75 20.79 -9.97
N VAL A 86 11.28 19.57 -10.17
CA VAL A 86 11.43 18.44 -9.25
C VAL A 86 11.80 17.16 -10.01
N ASP A 87 12.49 16.25 -9.34
CA ASP A 87 13.00 15.01 -9.93
C ASP A 87 12.09 13.81 -9.63
N ALA A 88 11.22 13.88 -8.61
CA ALA A 88 10.24 12.86 -8.26
C ALA A 88 9.06 13.42 -7.48
N VAL A 89 7.96 12.64 -7.42
CA VAL A 89 6.72 13.06 -6.75
C VAL A 89 6.24 11.97 -5.80
N LEU A 90 5.99 12.36 -4.54
CA LEU A 90 5.35 11.54 -3.50
C LEU A 90 3.90 11.98 -3.32
N ILE A 91 2.93 11.15 -3.75
CA ILE A 91 1.50 11.41 -3.56
C ILE A 91 0.98 10.61 -2.38
N ILE A 92 0.40 11.28 -1.37
CA ILE A 92 -0.25 10.68 -0.21
C ILE A 92 -1.70 11.17 -0.16
N GLY A 93 -2.55 10.48 -0.89
CA GLY A 93 -3.99 10.76 -0.98
C GLY A 93 -4.80 10.00 0.06
N GLU A 94 -4.45 10.11 1.33
CA GLU A 94 -5.07 9.39 2.45
C GLU A 94 -5.57 10.37 3.51
N HIS A 95 -6.72 10.06 4.08
CA HIS A 95 -7.41 10.91 5.05
C HIS A 95 -7.88 12.25 4.50
N GLY A 96 -8.82 12.84 5.17
CA GLY A 96 -9.41 14.14 4.83
C GLY A 96 -10.93 14.12 5.00
N ASP A 97 -11.56 15.24 4.73
CA ASP A 97 -13.01 15.38 4.71
C ASP A 97 -13.50 15.29 3.25
N TYR A 98 -13.73 14.07 2.79
CA TYR A 98 -14.18 13.78 1.44
C TYR A 98 -15.52 13.02 1.47
N PRO A 99 -16.38 13.22 0.47
CA PRO A 99 -17.66 12.52 0.41
C PRO A 99 -17.49 11.01 0.26
N LEU A 100 -18.49 10.27 0.70
CA LEU A 100 -18.56 8.83 0.51
C LEU A 100 -19.41 8.49 -0.73
N THR A 101 -19.05 7.41 -1.42
CA THR A 101 -19.93 6.78 -2.42
C THR A 101 -21.12 6.11 -1.73
N ALA A 102 -22.12 5.68 -2.50
CA ALA A 102 -23.24 4.89 -1.99
C ALA A 102 -22.79 3.53 -1.38
N LEU A 103 -21.59 3.07 -1.68
CA LEU A 103 -20.99 1.85 -1.14
C LEU A 103 -20.10 2.11 0.09
N GLY A 104 -20.03 3.36 0.58
CA GLY A 104 -19.21 3.73 1.73
C GLY A 104 -17.73 3.99 1.42
N GLN A 105 -17.32 3.99 0.15
CA GLN A 105 -15.96 4.28 -0.25
C GLN A 105 -15.68 5.79 -0.16
N GLU A 106 -14.57 6.16 0.44
CA GLU A 106 -14.13 7.54 0.53
C GLU A 106 -13.60 8.03 -0.83
N MET A 107 -14.16 9.14 -1.33
CA MET A 107 -13.85 9.68 -2.67
C MET A 107 -12.56 10.51 -2.64
N LEU A 108 -11.47 9.90 -2.20
CA LEU A 108 -10.15 10.55 -2.11
C LEU A 108 -9.65 10.97 -3.49
N PRO A 109 -9.02 12.15 -3.63
CA PRO A 109 -8.74 12.80 -4.92
C PRO A 109 -7.50 12.28 -5.65
N ARG A 110 -7.02 11.02 -5.39
CA ARG A 110 -5.78 10.46 -5.96
C ARG A 110 -5.72 10.56 -7.47
N ARG A 111 -6.83 10.19 -8.15
CA ARG A 111 -6.94 10.29 -9.61
C ARG A 111 -6.71 11.73 -10.09
N TRP A 112 -7.31 12.71 -9.42
CA TRP A 112 -7.15 14.13 -9.75
C TRP A 112 -5.74 14.62 -9.47
N PHE A 113 -5.12 14.23 -8.34
CA PHE A 113 -3.73 14.58 -8.04
C PHE A 113 -2.79 14.07 -9.13
N PHE A 114 -2.92 12.80 -9.49
CA PHE A 114 -2.10 12.20 -10.54
C PHE A 114 -2.31 12.85 -11.90
N GLU A 115 -3.53 13.25 -12.26
CA GLU A 115 -3.83 13.98 -13.49
C GLU A 115 -3.11 15.34 -13.56
N GLN A 116 -3.08 16.08 -12.44
CA GLN A 116 -2.35 17.36 -12.38
C GLN A 116 -0.84 17.13 -12.53
N VAL A 117 -0.29 16.09 -11.93
CA VAL A 117 1.11 15.68 -12.10
C VAL A 117 1.40 15.33 -13.55
N CYS A 118 0.57 14.50 -14.17
CA CYS A 118 0.71 14.11 -15.58
C CYS A 118 0.68 15.30 -16.53
N ALA A 119 -0.14 16.32 -16.27
CA ALA A 119 -0.21 17.51 -17.09
C ALA A 119 1.13 18.28 -17.11
N VAL A 120 1.77 18.44 -15.95
CA VAL A 120 3.06 19.11 -15.85
C VAL A 120 4.19 18.30 -16.51
N ILE A 121 4.21 16.97 -16.28
CA ILE A 121 5.19 16.07 -16.90
C ILE A 121 5.05 16.07 -18.43
N ALA A 122 3.81 16.06 -18.94
CA ALA A 122 3.55 16.10 -20.38
C ALA A 122 4.05 17.39 -21.03
N GLU A 123 3.88 18.53 -20.38
CA GLU A 123 4.40 19.82 -20.84
C GLU A 123 5.93 19.86 -20.80
N ALA A 124 6.54 19.30 -19.76
CA ALA A 124 8.00 19.24 -19.63
C ALA A 124 8.66 18.30 -20.66
N GLY A 125 7.94 17.31 -21.17
CA GLY A 125 8.42 16.39 -22.19
C GLY A 125 9.43 15.34 -21.70
N HIS A 126 9.67 15.24 -20.39
CA HIS A 126 10.50 14.21 -19.79
C HIS A 126 9.80 13.62 -18.54
N PRO A 127 9.75 12.28 -18.40
CA PRO A 127 9.12 11.63 -17.27
C PRO A 127 10.01 11.66 -16.04
N ILE A 128 9.36 11.72 -14.88
CA ILE A 128 9.99 11.56 -13.56
C ILE A 128 9.26 10.47 -12.78
N PRO A 129 9.89 9.79 -11.79
CA PRO A 129 9.23 8.82 -10.93
C PRO A 129 8.10 9.44 -10.11
N VAL A 130 6.98 8.71 -10.03
CA VAL A 130 5.83 9.08 -9.21
C VAL A 130 5.44 7.89 -8.34
N PHE A 131 5.42 8.10 -7.02
CA PHE A 131 4.87 7.15 -6.08
C PHE A 131 3.51 7.64 -5.58
N THR A 132 2.52 6.74 -5.49
CA THR A 132 1.23 6.99 -4.85
C THR A 132 0.96 5.97 -3.75
N ASP A 133 0.69 6.48 -2.54
CA ASP A 133 0.44 5.66 -1.36
C ASP A 133 -0.88 4.91 -1.46
N LYS A 134 -0.86 3.64 -1.04
CA LYS A 134 -1.95 2.66 -1.07
C LYS A 134 -2.52 2.38 -2.46
N HIS A 135 -3.87 2.20 -2.58
CA HIS A 135 -4.52 1.94 -3.85
C HIS A 135 -4.55 3.17 -4.76
N LEU A 136 -4.67 2.93 -6.04
CA LEU A 136 -4.65 4.00 -7.06
C LEU A 136 -5.87 4.92 -6.99
N ALA A 137 -7.07 4.36 -6.90
CA ALA A 137 -8.32 5.11 -6.82
C ALA A 137 -9.44 4.25 -6.24
N TYR A 138 -10.53 4.89 -5.77
CA TYR A 138 -11.73 4.20 -5.28
C TYR A 138 -12.61 3.63 -6.40
N ARG A 139 -12.32 3.94 -7.67
CA ARG A 139 -12.99 3.34 -8.85
C ARG A 139 -11.97 2.69 -9.77
N TRP A 140 -12.25 1.48 -10.21
CA TRP A 140 -11.37 0.73 -11.11
C TRP A 140 -11.08 1.48 -12.42
N GLN A 141 -12.05 2.19 -12.99
CA GLN A 141 -11.87 2.98 -14.22
C GLN A 141 -10.83 4.09 -14.03
N ASP A 142 -10.82 4.73 -12.85
CA ASP A 142 -9.85 5.77 -12.53
C ASP A 142 -8.46 5.16 -12.28
N ALA A 143 -8.37 4.05 -11.57
CA ALA A 143 -7.13 3.31 -11.36
C ALA A 143 -6.52 2.82 -12.70
N SER A 144 -7.35 2.22 -13.56
CA SER A 144 -6.94 1.79 -14.90
C SER A 144 -6.46 2.96 -15.77
N TRP A 145 -7.15 4.11 -15.68
CA TRP A 145 -6.72 5.33 -16.38
C TRP A 145 -5.35 5.79 -15.89
N MET A 146 -5.09 5.79 -14.58
CA MET A 146 -3.79 6.18 -14.02
C MET A 146 -2.66 5.31 -14.57
N CYS A 147 -2.82 3.99 -14.58
CA CYS A 147 -1.84 3.07 -15.15
C CYS A 147 -1.61 3.30 -16.65
N ASN A 148 -2.69 3.51 -17.42
CA ASN A 148 -2.59 3.74 -18.86
C ASN A 148 -1.92 5.10 -19.17
N GLU A 149 -2.22 6.12 -18.40
CA GLU A 149 -1.63 7.45 -18.57
C GLU A 149 -0.14 7.46 -18.19
N ALA A 150 0.24 6.74 -17.11
CA ALA A 150 1.63 6.53 -16.76
C ALA A 150 2.40 5.87 -17.91
N ARG A 151 1.85 4.79 -18.50
CA ARG A 151 2.47 4.13 -19.67
C ARG A 151 2.59 5.05 -20.88
N ARG A 152 1.52 5.81 -21.19
CA ARG A 152 1.50 6.77 -22.30
C ARG A 152 2.59 7.83 -22.16
N LEU A 153 2.80 8.36 -20.96
CA LEU A 153 3.80 9.38 -20.65
C LEU A 153 5.16 8.80 -20.27
N ARG A 154 5.29 7.47 -20.19
CA ARG A 154 6.48 6.73 -19.74
C ARG A 154 6.90 7.11 -18.31
N ILE A 155 5.96 7.48 -17.47
CA ILE A 155 6.19 7.79 -16.06
C ILE A 155 6.49 6.49 -15.33
N PRO A 156 7.66 6.32 -14.67
CA PRO A 156 7.84 5.27 -13.69
C PRO A 156 6.80 5.48 -12.57
N LEU A 157 5.80 4.62 -12.50
CA LEU A 157 4.73 4.68 -11.50
C LEU A 157 4.82 3.48 -10.58
N TRP A 158 4.90 3.74 -9.28
CA TRP A 158 4.74 2.73 -8.25
C TRP A 158 3.61 3.12 -7.30
N ALA A 159 2.81 2.14 -6.89
CA ALA A 159 1.73 2.30 -5.93
C ALA A 159 1.74 1.12 -4.96
N GLY A 160 1.20 1.32 -3.76
CA GLY A 160 1.06 0.25 -2.78
C GLY A 160 1.21 0.74 -1.35
N SER A 161 1.21 -0.21 -0.43
CA SER A 161 1.37 0.04 1.00
C SER A 161 2.67 -0.56 1.55
N SER A 162 2.89 -0.37 2.86
CA SER A 162 4.05 -0.92 3.56
C SER A 162 4.03 -2.45 3.70
N ILE A 163 2.89 -3.11 3.56
CA ILE A 163 2.75 -4.56 3.82
C ILE A 163 3.70 -5.41 2.96
N PRO A 164 3.80 -5.24 1.64
CA PRO A 164 4.70 -6.05 0.82
C PRO A 164 6.19 -5.88 1.15
N VAL A 165 6.59 -4.74 1.73
CA VAL A 165 7.99 -4.41 2.02
C VAL A 165 8.37 -4.55 3.50
N THR A 166 7.39 -4.75 4.40
CA THR A 166 7.68 -5.03 5.81
C THR A 166 8.25 -6.43 5.99
N TRP A 167 9.02 -6.66 7.06
CA TRP A 167 9.57 -7.98 7.33
C TRP A 167 8.50 -8.99 7.77
N ARG A 168 8.81 -10.28 7.62
CA ARG A 168 7.96 -11.41 7.98
C ARG A 168 8.51 -12.06 9.25
N GLN A 169 7.63 -12.60 10.05
CA GLN A 169 8.02 -13.34 11.25
C GLN A 169 7.28 -14.69 11.31
N PRO A 170 7.99 -15.82 11.15
CA PRO A 170 9.42 -15.95 10.76
C PRO A 170 9.71 -15.36 9.37
N ASP A 171 10.98 -15.10 9.09
CA ASP A 171 11.41 -14.58 7.78
C ASP A 171 11.13 -15.59 6.68
N TYR A 172 10.28 -15.20 5.75
CA TYR A 172 9.84 -16.05 4.64
C TYR A 172 9.29 -15.21 3.49
N ASP A 173 9.69 -15.59 2.30
CA ASP A 173 8.99 -15.24 1.06
C ASP A 173 8.83 -16.51 0.23
N HIS A 174 7.68 -16.68 -0.43
CA HIS A 174 7.50 -17.81 -1.34
C HIS A 174 8.65 -17.85 -2.35
N PRO A 175 9.37 -18.99 -2.50
CA PRO A 175 10.50 -19.06 -3.41
C PRO A 175 10.08 -18.77 -4.85
N LEU A 176 10.84 -17.90 -5.52
CA LEU A 176 10.50 -17.44 -6.87
C LEU A 176 10.48 -18.61 -7.86
N GLY A 177 9.38 -18.77 -8.58
CA GLY A 177 9.20 -19.79 -9.61
C GLY A 177 8.87 -21.19 -9.10
N GLU A 178 8.67 -21.38 -7.79
CA GLU A 178 8.22 -22.65 -7.25
C GLU A 178 6.70 -22.83 -7.31
N ALA A 179 6.27 -24.08 -7.29
CA ALA A 179 4.85 -24.42 -7.27
C ALA A 179 4.19 -23.91 -5.98
N LEU A 180 2.94 -23.51 -6.08
CA LEU A 180 2.10 -23.08 -4.97
C LEU A 180 0.72 -23.72 -5.15
N ASP A 181 0.27 -24.52 -4.19
CA ASP A 181 -0.99 -25.24 -4.30
C ASP A 181 -2.16 -24.46 -3.71
N GLU A 182 -1.95 -23.84 -2.55
CA GLU A 182 -2.95 -23.04 -1.82
C GLU A 182 -2.29 -21.85 -1.14
N ALA A 183 -2.99 -20.72 -1.05
CA ALA A 183 -2.55 -19.55 -0.30
C ALA A 183 -3.73 -18.80 0.32
N LEU A 184 -3.53 -18.34 1.56
CA LEU A 184 -4.47 -17.54 2.30
C LEU A 184 -3.75 -16.44 3.05
N SER A 185 -4.26 -15.21 2.96
CA SER A 185 -3.89 -14.12 3.86
C SER A 185 -5.02 -13.78 4.82
N ILE A 186 -4.66 -13.36 6.03
CA ILE A 186 -5.57 -12.82 7.02
C ILE A 186 -5.32 -11.32 7.14
N SER A 187 -6.42 -10.56 7.17
CA SER A 187 -6.42 -9.15 7.52
C SER A 187 -7.59 -8.85 8.45
N PHE A 188 -7.68 -7.64 8.92
CA PHE A 188 -8.60 -7.24 9.98
C PHE A 188 -9.16 -5.84 9.72
N HIS A 189 -9.98 -5.33 10.65
CA HIS A 189 -10.55 -3.99 10.60
C HIS A 189 -11.54 -3.78 9.45
N MET A 190 -11.83 -2.54 9.09
CA MET A 190 -12.85 -2.16 8.09
C MET A 190 -12.46 -2.61 6.69
N LEU A 191 -13.40 -3.25 6.00
CA LEU A 191 -13.21 -3.80 4.65
C LEU A 191 -12.65 -2.78 3.67
N GLU A 192 -13.23 -1.58 3.58
CA GLU A 192 -12.86 -0.55 2.59
C GLU A 192 -11.45 0.03 2.78
N ARG A 193 -10.88 -0.07 3.99
CA ARG A 193 -9.53 0.46 4.27
C ARG A 193 -8.49 -0.64 4.34
N TYR A 194 -8.84 -1.78 4.94
CA TYR A 194 -7.89 -2.86 5.22
C TYR A 194 -8.00 -4.05 4.27
N GLY A 195 -9.08 -4.17 3.50
CA GLY A 195 -9.21 -5.18 2.45
C GLY A 195 -8.08 -5.08 1.42
N PHE A 196 -7.70 -3.86 1.05
CA PHE A 196 -6.56 -3.62 0.17
C PHE A 196 -5.25 -4.19 0.75
N HIS A 197 -4.98 -4.01 2.04
CA HIS A 197 -3.79 -4.59 2.69
C HIS A 197 -3.81 -6.11 2.70
N GLY A 198 -4.97 -6.72 2.91
CA GLY A 198 -5.14 -8.18 2.81
C GLY A 198 -4.87 -8.69 1.40
N LEU A 199 -5.34 -7.98 0.38
CA LEU A 199 -5.09 -8.31 -1.02
C LEU A 199 -3.60 -8.16 -1.38
N GLU A 200 -2.93 -7.09 -0.94
CA GLU A 200 -1.49 -6.93 -1.15
C GLU A 200 -0.67 -7.98 -0.40
N ALA A 201 -1.07 -8.33 0.83
CA ALA A 201 -0.43 -9.39 1.62
C ALA A 201 -0.49 -10.74 0.91
N LEU A 202 -1.62 -11.06 0.26
CA LEU A 202 -1.72 -12.25 -0.58
C LEU A 202 -0.89 -12.11 -1.85
N GLN A 203 -1.12 -11.03 -2.60
CA GLN A 203 -0.60 -10.85 -3.95
C GLN A 203 0.93 -10.86 -4.01
N CYS A 204 1.61 -10.20 -3.07
CA CYS A 204 3.08 -10.15 -3.05
C CYS A 204 3.75 -11.53 -2.86
N GLN A 205 3.01 -12.54 -2.39
CA GLN A 205 3.48 -13.91 -2.26
C GLN A 205 3.06 -14.77 -3.46
N VAL A 206 1.79 -14.68 -3.88
CA VAL A 206 1.27 -15.56 -4.94
C VAL A 206 1.81 -15.21 -6.33
N GLU A 207 2.20 -13.98 -6.59
CA GLU A 207 2.83 -13.59 -7.86
C GLU A 207 4.24 -14.19 -8.05
N ARG A 208 4.84 -14.71 -6.97
CA ARG A 208 6.16 -15.36 -7.00
C ARG A 208 6.10 -16.83 -7.43
N ARG A 209 4.88 -17.43 -7.52
CA ARG A 209 4.68 -18.83 -7.88
C ARG A 209 5.17 -19.16 -9.30
N SER A 210 5.28 -20.45 -9.58
CA SER A 210 5.56 -20.94 -10.93
C SER A 210 4.56 -20.37 -11.95
N GLY A 211 5.06 -19.79 -13.03
CA GLY A 211 4.26 -19.06 -14.02
C GLY A 211 4.07 -17.58 -13.70
N GLY A 212 4.37 -17.13 -12.49
CA GLY A 212 4.26 -15.71 -12.10
C GLY A 212 2.83 -15.21 -12.02
N GLU A 213 2.65 -13.89 -12.19
CA GLU A 213 1.33 -13.28 -12.24
C GLU A 213 0.61 -13.61 -13.55
N SER A 214 -0.59 -14.16 -13.45
CA SER A 214 -1.40 -14.60 -14.59
C SER A 214 -2.66 -13.76 -14.84
N GLY A 215 -2.93 -12.80 -13.96
CA GLY A 215 -4.16 -11.99 -13.92
C GLY A 215 -5.32 -12.68 -13.21
N VAL A 216 -6.13 -11.89 -12.54
CA VAL A 216 -7.33 -12.34 -11.83
C VAL A 216 -8.49 -12.45 -12.83
N ARG A 217 -9.10 -13.63 -12.91
CA ARG A 217 -10.26 -13.91 -13.76
C ARG A 217 -11.57 -13.50 -13.10
N THR A 218 -11.75 -13.87 -11.83
CA THR A 218 -12.94 -13.55 -11.03
C THR A 218 -12.57 -13.30 -9.59
N VAL A 219 -13.34 -12.41 -8.96
CA VAL A 219 -13.32 -12.18 -7.52
C VAL A 219 -14.72 -12.42 -6.98
N THR A 220 -14.81 -13.22 -5.91
CA THR A 220 -16.05 -13.41 -5.16
C THR A 220 -15.82 -12.91 -3.74
N CYS A 221 -16.69 -12.02 -3.28
CA CYS A 221 -16.70 -11.59 -1.88
C CYS A 221 -17.92 -12.21 -1.19
N LEU A 222 -17.68 -12.95 -0.10
CA LEU A 222 -18.72 -13.48 0.78
C LEU A 222 -18.64 -12.78 2.13
N SER A 223 -19.78 -12.67 2.83
CA SER A 223 -19.86 -12.00 4.13
C SER A 223 -20.71 -12.79 5.13
N GLY A 224 -20.47 -12.57 6.43
CA GLY A 224 -21.22 -13.19 7.50
C GLY A 224 -21.19 -14.73 7.44
N ASP A 225 -22.35 -15.36 7.60
CA ASP A 225 -22.45 -16.84 7.62
C ASP A 225 -22.03 -17.51 6.30
N ASP A 226 -22.06 -16.80 5.17
CA ASP A 226 -21.61 -17.35 3.89
C ASP A 226 -20.11 -17.64 3.87
N VAL A 227 -19.33 -16.91 4.65
CA VAL A 227 -17.90 -17.16 4.85
C VAL A 227 -17.69 -18.57 5.41
N TRP A 228 -18.46 -18.91 6.44
CA TRP A 228 -18.34 -20.20 7.13
C TRP A 228 -18.94 -21.35 6.32
N ARG A 229 -20.05 -21.12 5.62
CA ARG A 229 -20.61 -22.10 4.68
C ARG A 229 -19.62 -22.47 3.56
N ALA A 230 -18.89 -21.49 3.05
CA ALA A 230 -17.86 -21.71 2.06
C ALA A 230 -16.68 -22.55 2.62
N ALA A 231 -16.27 -22.30 3.87
CA ALA A 231 -15.28 -23.11 4.56
C ALA A 231 -15.74 -24.56 4.73
N ASP A 232 -16.96 -24.75 5.22
CA ASP A 232 -17.54 -26.10 5.46
C ASP A 232 -17.72 -26.88 4.14
N ALA A 233 -17.90 -26.17 3.03
CA ALA A 233 -17.94 -26.74 1.68
C ALA A 233 -16.52 -27.00 1.09
N GLY A 234 -15.45 -26.67 1.81
CA GLY A 234 -14.07 -26.82 1.32
C GLY A 234 -13.68 -25.82 0.22
N THR A 235 -14.38 -24.70 0.13
CA THR A 235 -14.09 -23.63 -0.87
C THR A 235 -12.78 -22.91 -0.55
N TRP A 236 -12.42 -22.83 0.73
CA TRP A 236 -11.15 -22.35 1.23
C TRP A 236 -10.71 -23.16 2.47
N SER A 237 -9.42 -23.14 2.77
CA SER A 237 -8.78 -24.02 3.78
C SER A 237 -8.80 -23.39 5.16
N THR A 238 -9.50 -24.01 6.12
CA THR A 238 -9.43 -23.63 7.54
C THR A 238 -8.07 -23.95 8.15
N ASP A 239 -7.38 -25.00 7.67
CA ASP A 239 -6.03 -25.34 8.14
C ASP A 239 -5.02 -24.23 7.83
N LEU A 240 -5.15 -23.57 6.67
CA LEU A 240 -4.31 -22.40 6.35
C LEU A 240 -4.67 -21.19 7.22
N ALA A 241 -5.95 -20.99 7.53
CA ALA A 241 -6.36 -19.92 8.42
C ALA A 241 -5.81 -20.15 9.84
N ASP A 242 -5.91 -21.37 10.36
CA ASP A 242 -5.35 -21.74 11.67
C ASP A 242 -3.83 -21.54 11.70
N ALA A 243 -3.11 -21.96 10.65
CA ALA A 243 -1.67 -21.79 10.57
C ALA A 243 -1.26 -20.30 10.51
N ALA A 244 -2.00 -19.48 9.75
CA ALA A 244 -1.75 -18.04 9.66
C ALA A 244 -2.02 -17.35 11.01
N LEU A 245 -3.07 -17.74 11.73
CA LEU A 245 -3.39 -17.22 13.07
C LEU A 245 -2.31 -17.59 14.08
N ALA A 246 -1.90 -18.86 14.11
CA ALA A 246 -0.87 -19.36 15.01
C ALA A 246 0.52 -18.73 14.76
N ALA A 247 0.75 -18.16 13.58
CA ALA A 247 1.97 -17.41 13.28
C ALA A 247 1.97 -15.97 13.82
N MET A 248 0.84 -15.45 14.28
CA MET A 248 0.75 -14.11 14.88
C MET A 248 1.22 -14.14 16.34
N ASP A 249 2.01 -13.16 16.75
CA ASP A 249 2.43 -12.98 18.14
C ASP A 249 2.20 -11.52 18.62
N PRO A 250 1.25 -11.27 19.54
CA PRO A 250 0.22 -12.20 20.02
C PRO A 250 -0.84 -12.50 18.97
N GLY A 251 -1.37 -13.71 19.02
CA GLY A 251 -2.46 -14.17 18.14
C GLY A 251 -3.18 -15.38 18.70
N PRO A 252 -4.35 -15.74 18.14
CA PRO A 252 -5.05 -16.97 18.50
C PRO A 252 -4.40 -18.20 17.82
N ASP A 253 -4.37 -19.34 18.50
CA ASP A 253 -3.80 -20.57 17.95
C ASP A 253 -4.62 -21.16 16.78
N ARG A 254 -5.90 -20.78 16.67
CA ARG A 254 -6.84 -21.26 15.66
C ARG A 254 -8.02 -20.34 15.48
N LEU A 255 -8.79 -20.58 14.42
CA LEU A 255 -9.99 -19.82 14.09
C LEU A 255 -11.17 -20.19 15.01
N GLU A 256 -11.62 -19.22 15.80
CA GLU A 256 -12.81 -19.30 16.65
C GLU A 256 -13.92 -18.46 16.04
N ARG A 257 -14.80 -19.08 15.24
CA ARG A 257 -15.80 -18.41 14.41
C ARG A 257 -16.79 -17.53 15.18
N ASP A 258 -17.11 -17.89 16.41
CA ASP A 258 -18.00 -17.18 17.31
C ASP A 258 -17.40 -15.90 17.90
N GLN A 259 -16.10 -15.73 17.84
CA GLN A 259 -15.40 -14.51 18.24
C GLN A 259 -15.22 -13.50 17.09
N VAL A 260 -15.46 -13.93 15.86
CA VAL A 260 -15.29 -13.06 14.69
C VAL A 260 -16.58 -12.29 14.40
N VAL A 261 -16.48 -10.98 14.38
CA VAL A 261 -17.60 -10.08 14.06
C VAL A 261 -17.42 -9.56 12.65
N ASP A 262 -18.49 -9.63 11.83
CA ASP A 262 -18.52 -9.14 10.44
C ASP A 262 -17.40 -9.73 9.55
N PRO A 263 -17.29 -11.08 9.45
CA PRO A 263 -16.29 -11.70 8.60
C PRO A 263 -16.58 -11.49 7.12
N HIS A 264 -15.51 -11.33 6.34
CA HIS A 264 -15.55 -11.35 4.87
C HIS A 264 -14.47 -12.28 4.33
N VAL A 265 -14.71 -12.86 3.17
CA VAL A 265 -13.68 -13.60 2.43
C VAL A 265 -13.69 -13.21 0.97
N PHE A 266 -12.52 -12.87 0.44
CA PHE A 266 -12.31 -12.72 -1.00
C PHE A 266 -11.71 -14.01 -1.54
N LEU A 267 -12.34 -14.56 -2.57
CA LEU A 267 -11.86 -15.69 -3.35
C LEU A 267 -11.41 -15.15 -4.70
N LEU A 268 -10.12 -15.22 -4.97
CA LEU A 268 -9.50 -14.72 -6.20
C LEU A 268 -9.17 -15.92 -7.09
N ASP A 269 -9.90 -16.08 -8.19
CA ASP A 269 -9.58 -17.09 -9.20
C ASP A 269 -8.66 -16.48 -10.26
N TYR A 270 -7.46 -17.01 -10.38
CA TYR A 270 -6.48 -16.54 -11.39
C TYR A 270 -6.66 -17.26 -12.72
N ASN A 271 -6.11 -16.69 -13.80
CA ASN A 271 -6.23 -17.24 -15.15
C ASN A 271 -5.55 -18.60 -15.34
N ASP A 272 -4.52 -18.91 -14.53
CA ASP A 272 -3.83 -20.19 -14.50
C ASP A 272 -4.55 -21.30 -13.71
N GLY A 273 -5.70 -20.96 -13.11
CA GLY A 273 -6.50 -21.88 -12.29
C GLY A 273 -6.15 -21.90 -10.81
N PHE A 274 -5.13 -21.14 -10.38
CA PHE A 274 -4.82 -20.94 -8.96
C PHE A 274 -5.95 -20.17 -8.27
N ARG A 275 -6.20 -20.47 -6.99
CA ARG A 275 -7.10 -19.69 -6.13
C ARG A 275 -6.35 -19.14 -4.94
N GLY A 276 -6.37 -17.79 -4.80
CA GLY A 276 -5.94 -17.11 -3.60
C GLY A 276 -7.12 -16.75 -2.71
N VAL A 277 -6.90 -16.68 -1.41
CA VAL A 277 -7.93 -16.37 -0.41
C VAL A 277 -7.48 -15.22 0.48
N VAL A 278 -8.35 -14.23 0.69
CA VAL A 278 -8.16 -13.19 1.70
C VAL A 278 -9.29 -13.28 2.71
N LEU A 279 -8.97 -13.60 3.96
CA LEU A 279 -9.91 -13.69 5.05
C LEU A 279 -9.83 -12.42 5.91
N MET A 280 -10.92 -11.65 5.93
CA MET A 280 -11.08 -10.46 6.75
C MET A 280 -11.81 -10.84 8.04
N LEU A 281 -11.18 -10.64 9.20
CA LEU A 281 -11.72 -11.03 10.51
C LEU A 281 -12.37 -9.87 11.28
N GLY A 282 -12.81 -8.83 10.55
CA GLY A 282 -13.58 -7.72 11.07
C GLY A 282 -12.84 -6.83 12.06
N ASP A 283 -13.59 -6.05 12.82
CA ASP A 283 -13.09 -5.02 13.75
C ASP A 283 -13.40 -5.35 15.22
N SER A 284 -13.47 -6.63 15.57
CA SER A 284 -13.76 -7.08 16.94
C SER A 284 -12.55 -7.05 17.88
N GLY A 285 -11.36 -6.79 17.35
CA GLY A 285 -10.11 -6.96 18.09
C GLY A 285 -9.68 -8.43 18.21
N TYR A 286 -10.31 -9.35 17.50
CA TYR A 286 -9.94 -10.76 17.47
C TYR A 286 -8.51 -10.96 16.98
N VAL A 287 -8.09 -10.22 15.94
CA VAL A 287 -6.72 -10.08 15.49
C VAL A 287 -6.38 -8.60 15.27
N SER A 288 -5.10 -8.26 15.38
CA SER A 288 -4.58 -6.90 15.17
C SER A 288 -3.40 -6.85 14.20
N LYS A 289 -3.15 -7.97 13.51
CA LYS A 289 -2.03 -8.14 12.56
C LYS A 289 -2.52 -8.82 11.29
N SER A 290 -1.73 -8.66 10.23
CA SER A 290 -1.91 -9.43 9.00
C SER A 290 -0.96 -10.62 9.00
N ALA A 291 -1.44 -11.76 8.49
CA ALA A 291 -0.65 -12.97 8.37
C ALA A 291 -0.93 -13.68 7.05
N TYR A 292 -0.10 -14.63 6.73
CA TYR A 292 -0.17 -15.42 5.51
C TYR A 292 0.13 -16.87 5.82
N ALA A 293 -0.53 -17.78 5.12
CA ALA A 293 -0.17 -19.19 5.08
C ALA A 293 -0.31 -19.74 3.67
N SER A 294 0.52 -20.71 3.35
CA SER A 294 0.50 -21.38 2.06
C SER A 294 0.85 -22.87 2.17
N ARG A 295 0.48 -23.62 1.12
CA ARG A 295 0.79 -25.04 1.00
C ARG A 295 1.53 -25.33 -0.30
N ARG A 296 2.60 -26.14 -0.18
CA ARG A 296 3.38 -26.71 -1.28
C ARG A 296 3.54 -28.21 -1.04
N GLY A 297 2.79 -29.02 -1.74
CA GLY A 297 2.73 -30.46 -1.47
C GLY A 297 2.33 -30.76 -0.01
N SER A 298 3.24 -31.30 0.77
CA SER A 298 3.04 -31.56 2.21
C SER A 298 3.57 -30.45 3.13
N THR A 299 4.26 -29.44 2.58
CA THR A 299 4.83 -28.34 3.36
C THR A 299 3.79 -27.25 3.55
N LEU A 300 3.66 -26.79 4.79
CA LEU A 300 2.85 -25.65 5.17
C LEU A 300 3.78 -24.57 5.72
N ASP A 301 3.77 -23.42 5.07
CA ASP A 301 4.52 -22.24 5.47
C ASP A 301 3.54 -21.19 5.98
N ALA A 302 3.86 -20.51 7.11
CA ALA A 302 3.04 -19.46 7.68
C ALA A 302 3.90 -18.40 8.38
N PHE A 303 3.48 -17.12 8.32
CA PHE A 303 4.16 -16.00 8.97
C PHE A 303 3.19 -14.84 9.22
N GLU A 304 3.56 -13.96 10.16
CA GLU A 304 2.94 -12.65 10.29
C GLU A 304 3.67 -11.59 9.45
N TYR A 305 2.94 -10.62 8.94
CA TYR A 305 3.51 -9.36 8.47
C TYR A 305 3.78 -8.47 9.67
N HIS A 306 5.06 -8.31 10.01
CA HIS A 306 5.42 -7.54 11.19
C HIS A 306 5.25 -6.04 10.93
N THR A 307 4.24 -5.45 11.56
CA THR A 307 3.99 -4.01 11.53
C THR A 307 4.26 -3.44 12.91
N ASP A 308 5.36 -2.69 13.04
CA ASP A 308 5.66 -1.97 14.28
C ASP A 308 4.73 -0.76 14.40
N LEU A 309 3.83 -0.81 15.39
CA LEU A 309 2.92 0.27 15.76
C LEU A 309 3.50 1.16 16.88
N GLY A 310 4.77 0.95 17.25
CA GLY A 310 5.48 1.81 18.19
C GLY A 310 5.62 3.24 17.66
N PRO A 311 6.12 4.18 18.49
CA PRO A 311 6.14 5.61 18.16
C PRO A 311 6.92 5.96 16.89
N ASN A 312 7.81 5.10 16.46
CA ASN A 312 8.63 5.32 15.26
C ASN A 312 8.02 4.76 13.99
N HIS A 313 7.01 3.90 14.08
CA HIS A 313 6.40 3.21 12.93
C HIS A 313 7.48 2.68 11.96
N ALA A 314 8.37 1.79 12.43
CA ALA A 314 9.57 1.37 11.71
C ALA A 314 9.25 0.74 10.34
N HIS A 315 8.14 0.02 10.19
CA HIS A 315 7.68 -0.50 8.90
C HIS A 315 7.46 0.60 7.84
N PHE A 316 7.05 1.82 8.23
CA PHE A 316 7.01 2.97 7.34
C PHE A 316 8.40 3.55 7.04
N SER A 317 9.41 3.31 7.88
CA SER A 317 10.80 3.67 7.55
C SER A 317 11.33 2.81 6.42
N TYR A 318 11.14 1.49 6.49
CA TYR A 318 11.54 0.56 5.42
C TYR A 318 10.76 0.84 4.13
N PHE A 319 9.48 1.18 4.25
CA PHE A 319 8.68 1.59 3.11
C PHE A 319 9.19 2.90 2.49
N GLY A 320 9.51 3.90 3.30
CA GLY A 320 10.08 5.16 2.83
C GLY A 320 11.44 4.98 2.16
N LEU A 321 12.31 4.11 2.68
CA LEU A 321 13.57 3.76 2.05
C LEU A 321 13.37 3.08 0.69
N ALA A 322 12.41 2.16 0.58
CA ALA A 322 12.07 1.52 -0.70
C ALA A 322 11.53 2.53 -1.72
N ILE A 323 10.73 3.51 -1.28
CA ILE A 323 10.25 4.61 -2.14
C ILE A 323 11.43 5.50 -2.57
N GLU A 324 12.35 5.79 -1.67
CA GLU A 324 13.54 6.57 -1.98
C GLU A 324 14.45 5.86 -2.99
N ASP A 325 14.67 4.53 -2.85
CA ASP A 325 15.38 3.73 -3.85
C ASP A 325 14.70 3.82 -5.22
N PHE A 326 13.37 3.66 -5.26
CA PHE A 326 12.59 3.83 -6.48
C PHE A 326 12.77 5.22 -7.11
N PHE A 327 12.83 6.29 -6.32
CA PHE A 327 13.06 7.63 -6.86
C PHE A 327 14.46 7.79 -7.44
N LEU A 328 15.46 7.12 -6.84
CA LEU A 328 16.86 7.22 -7.26
C LEU A 328 17.17 6.42 -8.53
N ASP A 329 16.56 5.26 -8.72
CA ASP A 329 16.86 4.35 -9.83
C ASP A 329 15.74 4.24 -10.89
N GLY A 330 14.53 4.72 -10.58
CA GLY A 330 13.36 4.63 -11.43
C GLY A 330 12.75 3.24 -11.54
N VAL A 331 13.20 2.29 -10.69
CA VAL A 331 12.76 0.88 -10.73
C VAL A 331 11.80 0.61 -9.57
N PRO A 332 10.49 0.39 -9.82
CA PRO A 332 9.54 0.10 -8.75
C PRO A 332 9.80 -1.29 -8.16
N GLN A 333 9.54 -1.44 -6.85
CA GLN A 333 9.66 -2.73 -6.14
C GLN A 333 8.70 -3.79 -6.69
N SER A 334 7.64 -3.37 -7.33
CA SER A 334 6.67 -4.22 -8.02
C SER A 334 6.01 -3.46 -9.17
N PRO A 335 5.54 -4.16 -10.20
CA PRO A 335 4.72 -3.54 -11.24
C PRO A 335 3.48 -2.88 -10.63
N VAL A 336 3.08 -1.71 -11.14
CA VAL A 336 1.87 -1.02 -10.69
C VAL A 336 0.60 -1.85 -10.91
N GLU A 337 0.65 -2.84 -11.78
CA GLU A 337 -0.40 -3.81 -12.04
C GLU A 337 -0.76 -4.63 -10.80
N ARG A 338 0.18 -4.86 -9.86
CA ARG A 338 -0.14 -5.49 -8.56
C ARG A 338 -1.25 -4.72 -7.84
N THR A 339 -1.16 -3.40 -7.84
CA THR A 339 -2.13 -2.53 -7.17
C THR A 339 -3.42 -2.35 -7.98
N LEU A 340 -3.35 -2.57 -9.31
CA LEU A 340 -4.51 -2.48 -10.20
C LEU A 340 -5.38 -3.75 -10.15
N LEU A 341 -4.78 -4.92 -9.97
CA LEU A 341 -5.48 -6.23 -9.89
C LEU A 341 -6.43 -6.30 -8.71
#